data_b6d566714e85025319c09e12b72236cb
#
_entry.id   b6d566714e85025319c09e12b72236cb
#
_cell.length_a   1.000
_cell.length_b   1.000
_cell.length_c   1.000
_cell.angle_alpha   90.00
_cell.angle_beta   90.00
_cell.angle_gamma   90.00
#
_symmetry.space_group_name_H-M   'P 1'
#
loop_
_entity.id
_entity.type
_entity.pdbx_description
1 polymer ?
#
loop_
_entity_poly.entity_id
_entity_poly.type
_entity_poly.pdbx_seq_one_letter_code
_entity_poly.pdbx_strand_id
1 'polypeptide(L)'
;MFPIITDLDAARLRDLGSRLRGVSGLGRLMHMVDTQAEIVPRDGIDENIVTVNSVVSYRDELTASVHQVAIVYPDDADVAKGRISVLSPVGAALLGRAAGARTAFDAPDGTRRVLHVLELHYQPEAWGHLGV
;
A
#
# COMPACT_ATOMS: atom_id res chain seq x y z
N MET A 1 2.18 -7.36 -13.45
CA MET A 1 2.84 -7.72 -12.17
C MET A 1 1.82 -7.70 -11.05
N PHE A 2 1.78 -8.75 -10.25
CA PHE A 2 0.86 -8.85 -9.12
C PHE A 2 1.44 -8.21 -7.88
N PRO A 3 0.62 -7.54 -7.04
CA PRO A 3 1.10 -7.06 -5.75
C PRO A 3 1.46 -8.23 -4.84
N ILE A 4 2.44 -8.02 -3.97
CA ILE A 4 2.91 -9.03 -3.01
C ILE A 4 2.62 -8.51 -1.60
N ILE A 5 1.90 -9.30 -0.82
CA ILE A 5 1.43 -8.92 0.51
C ILE A 5 1.83 -10.00 1.50
N THR A 6 2.23 -9.59 2.71
CA THR A 6 2.56 -10.56 3.76
C THR A 6 1.31 -11.27 4.27
N ASP A 7 1.50 -12.47 4.82
CA ASP A 7 0.43 -13.24 5.45
C ASP A 7 -0.24 -12.46 6.59
N LEU A 8 0.53 -11.74 7.40
CA LEU A 8 0.00 -10.93 8.49
C LEU A 8 -0.84 -9.76 7.96
N ASP A 9 -0.31 -9.03 6.97
CA ASP A 9 -1.04 -7.90 6.38
C ASP A 9 -2.33 -8.39 5.71
N ALA A 10 -2.28 -9.52 4.98
CA ALA A 10 -3.48 -10.08 4.37
C ALA A 10 -4.54 -10.43 5.41
N ALA A 11 -4.15 -11.06 6.52
CA ALA A 11 -5.07 -11.39 7.59
C ALA A 11 -5.69 -10.14 8.23
N ARG A 12 -4.88 -9.12 8.50
CA ARG A 12 -5.34 -7.86 9.08
C ARG A 12 -6.25 -7.09 8.13
N LEU A 13 -5.93 -7.06 6.84
CA LEU A 13 -6.75 -6.39 5.83
C LEU A 13 -8.10 -7.09 5.66
N ARG A 14 -8.14 -8.41 5.69
CA ARG A 14 -9.40 -9.18 5.63
C ARG A 14 -10.25 -8.95 6.87
N ASP A 15 -9.62 -8.89 8.05
CA ASP A 15 -10.32 -8.54 9.29
C ASP A 15 -10.91 -7.13 9.22
N LEU A 16 -10.14 -6.18 8.72
CA LEU A 16 -10.60 -4.81 8.49
C LEU A 16 -11.80 -4.80 7.53
N GLY A 17 -11.74 -5.56 6.45
CA GLY A 17 -12.82 -5.68 5.47
C GLY A 17 -14.10 -6.25 6.06
N SER A 18 -14.01 -7.15 7.04
CA SER A 18 -15.18 -7.70 7.71
C SER A 18 -15.84 -6.72 8.67
N ARG A 19 -15.09 -5.75 9.20
CA ARG A 19 -15.58 -4.78 10.18
C ARG A 19 -16.07 -3.49 9.54
N LEU A 20 -15.50 -3.09 8.40
CA LEU A 20 -15.80 -1.82 7.74
C LEU A 20 -16.62 -2.06 6.47
N ARG A 21 -17.94 -1.94 6.57
CA ARG A 21 -18.81 -2.08 5.41
C ARG A 21 -19.21 -0.72 4.88
N GLY A 22 -19.25 -0.58 3.53
CA GLY A 22 -19.65 0.64 2.87
C GLY A 22 -18.65 1.77 2.92
N VAL A 23 -17.42 1.51 3.39
CA VAL A 23 -16.36 2.52 3.42
C VAL A 23 -15.74 2.66 2.04
N SER A 24 -15.50 3.91 1.61
CA SER A 24 -14.89 4.20 0.32
C SER A 24 -13.50 3.56 0.19
N GLY A 25 -13.24 2.93 -0.94
CA GLY A 25 -11.97 2.26 -1.23
C GLY A 25 -11.87 0.82 -0.72
N LEU A 26 -12.78 0.40 0.15
CA LEU A 26 -12.72 -0.95 0.74
C LEU A 26 -12.88 -2.05 -0.31
N GLY A 27 -13.84 -1.89 -1.22
CA GLY A 27 -14.09 -2.87 -2.28
C GLY A 27 -12.87 -3.08 -3.17
N ARG A 28 -12.20 -2.00 -3.55
CA ARG A 28 -10.99 -2.05 -4.37
C ARG A 28 -9.86 -2.77 -3.63
N LEU A 29 -9.66 -2.44 -2.36
CA LEU A 29 -8.62 -3.06 -1.54
C LEU A 29 -8.89 -4.56 -1.36
N MET A 30 -10.12 -4.95 -1.03
CA MET A 30 -10.48 -6.35 -0.85
C MET A 30 -10.36 -7.15 -2.15
N HIS A 31 -10.76 -6.57 -3.27
CA HIS A 31 -10.60 -7.22 -4.57
C HIS A 31 -9.10 -7.51 -4.85
N MET A 32 -8.24 -6.54 -4.59
CA MET A 32 -6.80 -6.72 -4.78
C MET A 32 -6.24 -7.81 -3.85
N VAL A 33 -6.60 -7.79 -2.58
CA VAL A 33 -6.11 -8.79 -1.60
C VAL A 33 -6.59 -10.19 -1.95
N ASP A 34 -7.85 -10.33 -2.35
CA ASP A 34 -8.47 -11.65 -2.54
C ASP A 34 -8.20 -12.26 -3.92
N THR A 35 -7.99 -11.44 -4.95
CA THR A 35 -7.92 -11.92 -6.33
C THR A 35 -6.62 -11.61 -7.07
N GLN A 36 -5.86 -10.62 -6.63
CA GLN A 36 -4.67 -10.17 -7.36
C GLN A 36 -3.37 -10.40 -6.60
N ALA A 37 -3.40 -10.34 -5.27
CA ALA A 37 -2.17 -10.38 -4.47
C ALA A 37 -1.59 -11.79 -4.36
N GLU A 38 -0.27 -11.87 -4.43
CA GLU A 38 0.48 -13.03 -3.97
C GLU A 38 0.74 -12.87 -2.47
N ILE A 39 0.35 -13.87 -1.68
CA ILE A 39 0.53 -13.85 -0.23
C ILE A 39 1.78 -14.64 0.11
N VAL A 40 2.71 -13.99 0.81
CA VAL A 40 3.98 -14.59 1.20
C VAL A 40 4.17 -14.50 2.73
N PRO A 41 4.98 -15.37 3.33
CA PRO A 41 5.30 -15.25 4.75
C PRO A 41 6.01 -13.90 5.02
N ARG A 42 5.68 -13.27 6.16
CA ARG A 42 6.24 -11.97 6.52
C ARG A 42 7.75 -12.00 6.73
N ASP A 43 8.32 -13.14 7.09
CA ASP A 43 9.77 -13.31 7.24
C ASP A 43 10.47 -13.62 5.90
N GLY A 44 9.71 -13.87 4.84
CA GLY A 44 10.23 -14.17 3.51
C GLY A 44 9.99 -13.05 2.49
N ILE A 45 9.41 -11.92 2.90
CA ILE A 45 9.14 -10.84 1.95
C ILE A 45 10.41 -10.06 1.62
N ASP A 46 10.54 -9.69 0.33
CA ASP A 46 11.64 -8.86 -0.13
C ASP A 46 11.58 -7.47 0.50
N GLU A 47 12.71 -6.94 0.92
CA GLU A 47 12.84 -5.63 1.56
C GLU A 47 12.45 -4.47 0.65
N ASN A 48 12.37 -4.68 -0.67
CA ASN A 48 11.98 -3.68 -1.65
C ASN A 48 10.48 -3.60 -1.90
N ILE A 49 9.67 -4.39 -1.19
CA ILE A 49 8.21 -4.41 -1.35
C ILE A 49 7.55 -3.47 -0.33
N VAL A 50 6.59 -2.68 -0.78
CA VAL A 50 5.80 -1.82 0.09
C VAL A 50 4.82 -2.67 0.90
N THR A 51 4.98 -2.68 2.21
CA THR A 51 4.08 -3.36 3.15
C THR A 51 3.33 -2.33 3.99
N VAL A 52 2.33 -2.75 4.76
CA VAL A 52 1.66 -1.84 5.69
C VAL A 52 2.67 -1.38 6.74
N ASN A 53 2.68 -0.09 7.06
CA ASN A 53 3.63 0.63 7.89
C ASN A 53 5.00 0.85 7.25
N SER A 54 5.17 0.54 5.96
CA SER A 54 6.35 0.96 5.21
C SER A 54 6.36 2.46 4.98
N VAL A 55 7.57 3.03 4.90
CA VAL A 55 7.79 4.41 4.46
C VAL A 55 8.44 4.37 3.08
N VAL A 56 7.82 5.03 2.12
CA VAL A 56 8.18 4.92 0.71
C VAL A 56 8.13 6.27 0.01
N SER A 57 9.07 6.52 -0.91
CA SER A 57 9.02 7.65 -1.83
C SER A 57 8.47 7.21 -3.16
N TYR A 58 7.60 8.03 -3.75
CA TYR A 58 7.08 7.80 -5.09
C TYR A 58 6.99 9.11 -5.87
N ARG A 59 7.01 9.00 -7.19
CA ARG A 59 6.75 10.12 -8.10
C ARG A 59 5.38 9.97 -8.71
N ASP A 60 4.58 11.03 -8.65
CA ASP A 60 3.36 11.14 -9.44
C ASP A 60 3.75 11.58 -10.85
N GLU A 61 3.57 10.73 -11.86
CA GLU A 61 4.04 11.03 -13.21
C GLU A 61 3.23 12.12 -13.90
N LEU A 62 1.99 12.40 -13.45
CA LEU A 62 1.19 13.49 -14.02
C LEU A 62 1.74 14.85 -13.61
N THR A 63 2.11 15.01 -12.35
CA THR A 63 2.59 16.30 -11.80
C THR A 63 4.11 16.39 -11.70
N ALA A 64 4.82 15.26 -11.89
CA ALA A 64 6.25 15.11 -11.68
C ALA A 64 6.69 15.38 -10.23
N SER A 65 5.75 15.47 -9.28
CA SER A 65 6.07 15.70 -7.87
C SER A 65 6.47 14.39 -7.18
N VAL A 66 7.41 14.50 -6.24
CA VAL A 66 7.90 13.39 -5.42
C VAL A 66 7.34 13.54 -4.01
N HIS A 67 6.81 12.45 -3.46
CA HIS A 67 6.22 12.41 -2.13
C HIS A 67 6.86 11.28 -1.32
N GLN A 68 7.02 11.50 -0.02
CA GLN A 68 7.40 10.46 0.92
C GLN A 68 6.23 10.24 1.88
N VAL A 69 5.76 9.01 1.98
CA VAL A 69 4.57 8.68 2.78
C VAL A 69 4.80 7.37 3.54
N ALA A 70 4.07 7.21 4.64
CA ALA A 70 3.88 5.92 5.30
C ALA A 70 2.51 5.36 4.90
N ILE A 71 2.46 4.10 4.53
CA ILE A 71 1.20 3.41 4.20
C ILE A 71 0.71 2.76 5.49
N VAL A 72 -0.46 3.20 5.99
CA VAL A 72 -0.92 2.78 7.32
C VAL A 72 -2.36 2.26 7.27
N TYR A 73 -2.78 1.58 8.34
CA TYR A 73 -4.19 1.24 8.54
C TYR A 73 -5.00 2.52 8.78
N PRO A 74 -6.32 2.52 8.49
CA PRO A 74 -7.12 3.75 8.53
C PRO A 74 -7.06 4.51 9.86
N ASP A 75 -7.00 3.80 10.99
CA ASP A 75 -6.97 4.44 12.31
C ASP A 75 -5.70 5.27 12.55
N ASP A 76 -4.63 4.96 11.84
CA ASP A 76 -3.34 5.65 11.98
C ASP A 76 -3.12 6.71 10.90
N ALA A 77 -4.09 6.92 10.02
CA ALA A 77 -3.96 7.87 8.92
C ALA A 77 -3.92 9.30 9.43
N ASP A 78 -2.96 10.07 8.93
CA ASP A 78 -2.79 11.48 9.22
C ASP A 78 -2.01 12.13 8.07
N VAL A 79 -2.73 12.73 7.14
CA VAL A 79 -2.15 13.30 5.93
C VAL A 79 -1.11 14.39 6.27
N ALA A 80 -1.35 15.18 7.32
CA ALA A 80 -0.42 16.22 7.72
C ALA A 80 0.94 15.66 8.18
N LYS A 81 0.95 14.39 8.64
CA LYS A 81 2.19 13.69 9.04
C LYS A 81 2.70 12.75 7.96
N GLY A 82 2.15 12.80 6.75
CA GLY A 82 2.55 11.92 5.66
C GLY A 82 2.10 10.47 5.83
N ARG A 83 1.07 10.21 6.63
CA ARG A 83 0.51 8.87 6.84
C ARG A 83 -0.77 8.73 6.03
N ILE A 84 -0.74 7.89 5.01
CA ILE A 84 -1.90 7.67 4.13
C ILE A 84 -2.48 6.29 4.38
N SER A 85 -3.81 6.22 4.33
CA SER A 85 -4.54 4.98 4.56
C SER A 85 -4.36 4.01 3.39
N VAL A 86 -4.31 2.71 3.69
CA VAL A 86 -4.42 1.64 2.68
C VAL A 86 -5.73 1.72 1.88
N LEU A 87 -6.74 2.39 2.42
CA LEU A 87 -8.03 2.59 1.73
C LEU A 87 -7.98 3.75 0.73
N SER A 88 -7.00 4.65 0.84
CA SER A 88 -6.85 5.74 -0.13
C SER A 88 -6.41 5.18 -1.49
N PRO A 89 -6.75 5.88 -2.60
CA PRO A 89 -6.32 5.43 -3.93
C PRO A 89 -4.81 5.25 -4.05
N VAL A 90 -4.03 6.19 -3.51
CA VAL A 90 -2.56 6.12 -3.56
C VAL A 90 -2.05 4.98 -2.68
N GLY A 91 -2.56 4.86 -1.45
CA GLY A 91 -2.14 3.79 -0.53
C GLY A 91 -2.42 2.40 -1.10
N ALA A 92 -3.61 2.20 -1.65
CA ALA A 92 -3.97 0.92 -2.27
C ALA A 92 -3.13 0.63 -3.52
N ALA A 93 -2.77 1.65 -4.29
CA ALA A 93 -1.95 1.48 -5.50
C ALA A 93 -0.50 1.14 -5.17
N LEU A 94 0.05 1.68 -4.09
CA LEU A 94 1.44 1.45 -3.68
C LEU A 94 1.63 0.12 -2.93
N LEU A 95 0.63 -0.32 -2.19
CA LEU A 95 0.73 -1.53 -1.36
C LEU A 95 1.08 -2.74 -2.22
N GLY A 96 2.11 -3.47 -1.82
CA GLY A 96 2.56 -4.67 -2.49
C GLY A 96 3.46 -4.43 -3.71
N ARG A 97 3.78 -3.20 -4.03
CA ARG A 97 4.63 -2.88 -5.19
C ARG A 97 6.09 -2.81 -4.79
N ALA A 98 6.97 -3.17 -5.74
CA ALA A 98 8.41 -3.13 -5.52
C ALA A 98 8.99 -1.76 -5.88
N ALA A 99 10.09 -1.39 -5.23
CA ALA A 99 10.88 -0.23 -5.64
C ALA A 99 11.26 -0.36 -7.13
N GLY A 100 11.11 0.71 -7.89
CA GLY A 100 11.31 0.74 -9.33
C GLY A 100 10.08 0.42 -10.17
N ALA A 101 9.03 -0.12 -9.56
CA ALA A 101 7.79 -0.45 -10.28
C ALA A 101 6.95 0.81 -10.54
N ARG A 102 6.13 0.74 -11.59
CA ARG A 102 5.07 1.70 -11.86
C ARG A 102 3.74 1.03 -11.58
N THR A 103 2.83 1.79 -10.98
CA THR A 103 1.47 1.34 -10.72
C THR A 103 0.49 2.43 -11.15
N ALA A 104 -0.69 2.03 -11.59
CA ALA A 104 -1.69 2.98 -12.07
C ALA A 104 -3.01 2.78 -11.35
N PHE A 105 -3.78 3.86 -11.21
CA PHE A 105 -5.14 3.81 -10.69
C PHE A 105 -5.98 4.92 -11.32
N ASP A 106 -7.29 4.74 -11.26
CA ASP A 106 -8.23 5.75 -11.71
C ASP A 106 -8.63 6.63 -10.53
N ALA A 107 -8.33 7.92 -10.63
CA ALA A 107 -8.67 8.89 -9.60
C ALA A 107 -10.17 9.18 -9.60
N PRO A 108 -10.74 9.70 -8.48
CA PRO A 108 -12.17 10.02 -8.40
C PRO A 108 -12.65 11.03 -9.47
N ASP A 109 -11.75 11.88 -9.97
CA ASP A 109 -12.07 12.84 -11.03
C ASP A 109 -12.05 12.24 -12.44
N GLY A 110 -11.81 10.92 -12.55
CA GLY A 110 -11.76 10.21 -13.83
C GLY A 110 -10.39 10.21 -14.50
N THR A 111 -9.40 10.90 -13.95
CA THR A 111 -8.03 10.86 -14.51
C THR A 111 -7.33 9.58 -14.15
N ARG A 112 -6.53 9.07 -15.10
CA ARG A 112 -5.65 7.95 -14.81
C ARG A 112 -4.33 8.47 -14.26
N ARG A 113 -3.97 8.01 -13.06
CA ARG A 113 -2.73 8.41 -12.38
C ARG A 113 -1.73 7.27 -12.46
N VAL A 114 -0.47 7.60 -12.73
CA VAL A 114 0.62 6.63 -12.72
C VAL A 114 1.62 7.07 -11.66
N LEU A 115 1.98 6.13 -10.78
CA LEU A 115 2.93 6.35 -9.71
C LEU A 115 4.17 5.51 -9.96
N HIS A 116 5.35 6.12 -9.84
CA HIS A 116 6.62 5.41 -9.89
C HIS A 116 7.16 5.24 -8.48
N VAL A 117 7.25 4.00 -8.02
CA VAL A 117 7.81 3.68 -6.70
C VAL A 117 9.33 3.89 -6.76
N LEU A 118 9.85 4.79 -5.96
CA LEU A 118 11.26 5.17 -6.03
C LEU A 118 12.10 4.39 -5.01
N GLU A 119 11.80 4.51 -3.72
CA GLU A 119 12.65 3.97 -2.68
C GLU A 119 11.85 3.63 -1.44
N LEU A 120 12.15 2.48 -0.83
CA LEU A 120 11.68 2.12 0.50
C LEU A 120 12.66 2.68 1.54
N HIS A 121 12.17 3.55 2.41
CA HIS A 121 12.96 4.11 3.50
C HIS A 121 12.87 3.27 4.77
N TYR A 122 11.76 2.55 4.92
CA TYR A 122 11.50 1.68 6.06
C TYR A 122 10.50 0.60 5.67
N GLN A 123 10.79 -0.63 6.06
CA GLN A 123 9.86 -1.75 5.96
C GLN A 123 9.94 -2.51 7.29
N PRO A 124 8.81 -2.66 8.02
CA PRO A 124 8.85 -3.31 9.35
C PRO A 124 9.50 -4.69 9.32
N GLU A 125 9.17 -5.50 8.33
CA GLU A 125 9.68 -6.87 8.19
C GLU A 125 11.20 -6.90 8.04
N ALA A 126 11.75 -6.02 7.22
CA ALA A 126 13.20 -5.93 6.98
C ALA A 126 13.97 -5.46 8.22
N TRP A 127 13.31 -4.71 9.11
CA TRP A 127 13.90 -4.18 10.34
C TRP A 127 13.63 -5.08 11.54
N GLY A 128 13.00 -6.25 11.34
CA GLY A 128 12.69 -7.19 12.41
C GLY A 128 11.48 -6.77 13.26
N HIS A 129 10.69 -5.79 12.83
CA HIS A 129 9.50 -5.30 13.55
C HIS A 129 8.26 -6.11 13.16
N LEU A 130 8.36 -7.42 13.20
CA LEU A 130 7.25 -8.31 12.82
C LEU A 130 6.07 -8.12 13.76
N GLY A 131 4.87 -7.99 13.19
CA GLY A 131 3.65 -7.82 13.96
C GLY A 131 3.29 -6.38 14.32
N VAL A 132 4.04 -5.41 13.83
CA VAL A 132 3.75 -3.99 14.02
C VAL A 132 2.47 -3.59 13.28
#